data_ad3ccc5f5d7078f950e2a385b02e585f
#
_entry.id   ad3ccc5f5d7078f950e2a385b02e585f
#
_cell.length_a   1.000
_cell.length_b   1.000
_cell.length_c   1.000
_cell.angle_alpha   90.00
_cell.angle_beta   90.00
_cell.angle_gamma   90.00
#
_symmetry.space_group_name_H-M   'P 1'
#
loop_
_entity.id
_entity.type
_entity.pdbx_description
1 polymer ?
#
loop_
_entity_poly.entity_id
_entity_poly.type
_entity_poly.pdbx_seq_one_letter_code
_entity_poly.pdbx_strand_id
1 'polypeptide(L)'
;TMRIASVAGIRVFVTGGIGGVHRGAEKSMDISADLTEMGQTSVAVVSAGVKSILDIELTLEYLETKGIPVVTYGQDEFPCFYSSKSGYQSPLRLDSTEAIARMMHTKWQLGLEGSVLIANPVPPQFEVSREEMEKHIRQALAAADEHQVKGKNVTPFLLQYIAEHTRGESLEANIALVLHNARIGADIAGQYCR
;
A
#
# COMPACT_ATOMS: atom_id res chain seq x y z
N THR A 1 -8.10 4.12 -11.23
CA THR A 1 -6.85 3.97 -12.02
C THR A 1 -6.68 2.52 -12.48
N MET A 2 -6.71 1.51 -11.61
CA MET A 2 -6.51 0.08 -11.94
C MET A 2 -7.41 -0.42 -13.08
N ARG A 3 -8.72 -0.11 -13.03
CA ARG A 3 -9.66 -0.48 -14.08
C ARG A 3 -9.24 0.06 -15.45
N ILE A 4 -8.82 1.32 -15.50
CA ILE A 4 -8.34 1.96 -16.75
C ILE A 4 -7.04 1.32 -17.21
N ALA A 5 -6.10 1.04 -16.29
CA ALA A 5 -4.85 0.34 -16.59
C ALA A 5 -5.13 -1.04 -17.22
N SER A 6 -6.05 -1.82 -16.64
CA SER A 6 -6.46 -3.12 -17.16
C SER A 6 -7.02 -3.03 -18.59
N VAL A 7 -7.93 -2.06 -18.84
CA VAL A 7 -8.52 -1.83 -20.19
C VAL A 7 -7.45 -1.43 -21.20
N ALA A 8 -6.43 -0.68 -20.78
CA ALA A 8 -5.28 -0.30 -21.59
C ALA A 8 -4.22 -1.39 -21.78
N GLY A 9 -4.43 -2.59 -21.22
CA GLY A 9 -3.47 -3.69 -21.28
C GLY A 9 -2.27 -3.55 -20.34
N ILE A 10 -2.29 -2.56 -19.41
CA ILE A 10 -1.22 -2.34 -18.42
C ILE A 10 -1.36 -3.36 -17.30
N ARG A 11 -0.30 -4.11 -17.03
CA ARG A 11 -0.29 -5.20 -16.05
C ARG A 11 0.35 -4.82 -14.69
N VAL A 12 1.09 -3.73 -14.64
CA VAL A 12 1.73 -3.25 -13.41
C VAL A 12 1.34 -1.80 -13.17
N PHE A 13 0.77 -1.53 -12.02
CA PHE A 13 0.41 -0.20 -11.55
C PHE A 13 1.23 0.14 -10.31
N VAL A 14 1.76 1.35 -10.26
CA VAL A 14 2.59 1.81 -9.14
C VAL A 14 1.92 2.98 -8.44
N THR A 15 1.95 2.95 -7.10
CA THR A 15 1.47 4.04 -6.26
C THR A 15 2.35 4.20 -5.02
N GLY A 16 2.21 5.27 -4.26
CA GLY A 16 2.90 5.43 -2.98
C GLY A 16 2.43 4.41 -1.95
N GLY A 17 1.12 4.35 -1.71
CA GLY A 17 0.46 3.41 -0.81
C GLY A 17 -0.99 3.20 -1.21
N ILE A 18 -1.52 2.02 -0.93
CA ILE A 18 -2.92 1.69 -1.19
C ILE A 18 -3.84 2.28 -0.13
N GLY A 19 -5.12 2.43 -0.47
CA GLY A 19 -6.19 2.53 0.50
C GLY A 19 -6.37 1.21 1.25
N GLY A 20 -7.09 1.26 2.35
CA GLY A 20 -7.29 0.09 3.20
C GLY A 20 -8.53 0.25 4.06
N VAL A 21 -8.57 -0.49 5.13
CA VAL A 21 -9.60 -0.39 6.19
C VAL A 21 -9.24 0.78 7.10
N HIS A 22 -10.16 1.69 7.33
CA HIS A 22 -9.94 2.82 8.25
C HIS A 22 -9.94 2.36 9.71
N ARG A 23 -9.19 3.06 10.55
CA ARG A 23 -9.23 2.83 12.01
C ARG A 23 -10.65 3.11 12.50
N GLY A 24 -11.23 2.19 13.27
CA GLY A 24 -12.63 2.26 13.70
C GLY A 24 -13.64 1.80 12.65
N ALA A 25 -13.20 1.12 11.59
CA ALA A 25 -14.09 0.60 10.55
C ALA A 25 -15.09 -0.44 11.07
N GLU A 26 -14.82 -1.07 12.19
CA GLU A 26 -15.75 -1.98 12.87
C GLU A 26 -17.08 -1.28 13.27
N LYS A 27 -17.06 0.07 13.32
CA LYS A 27 -18.25 0.90 13.60
C LYS A 27 -18.74 1.66 12.38
N SER A 28 -17.80 2.15 11.55
CA SER A 28 -18.10 3.03 10.42
C SER A 28 -18.29 2.30 9.11
N MET A 29 -17.75 1.09 8.97
CA MET A 29 -17.62 0.35 7.70
C MET A 29 -16.84 1.14 6.62
N ASP A 30 -15.97 2.07 7.05
CA ASP A 30 -15.16 2.89 6.13
C ASP A 30 -13.98 2.08 5.60
N ILE A 31 -14.17 1.50 4.42
CA ILE A 31 -13.23 0.64 3.72
C ILE A 31 -13.01 1.21 2.32
N SER A 32 -11.75 1.37 1.94
CA SER A 32 -11.40 1.90 0.62
C SER A 32 -11.88 0.99 -0.52
N ALA A 33 -12.45 1.61 -1.55
CA ALA A 33 -12.81 0.92 -2.78
C ALA A 33 -11.60 0.29 -3.50
N ASP A 34 -10.38 0.71 -3.19
CA ASP A 34 -9.15 0.10 -3.72
C ASP A 34 -9.14 -1.41 -3.49
N LEU A 35 -9.52 -1.86 -2.30
CA LEU A 35 -9.51 -3.28 -1.93
C LEU A 35 -10.53 -4.09 -2.74
N THR A 36 -11.70 -3.52 -2.98
CA THR A 36 -12.73 -4.16 -3.82
C THR A 36 -12.27 -4.25 -5.28
N GLU A 37 -11.70 -3.16 -5.81
CA GLU A 37 -11.19 -3.14 -7.18
C GLU A 37 -10.02 -4.12 -7.37
N MET A 38 -9.14 -4.24 -6.38
CA MET A 38 -8.05 -5.22 -6.39
C MET A 38 -8.55 -6.67 -6.48
N GLY A 39 -9.69 -6.98 -5.86
CA GLY A 39 -10.32 -8.30 -5.97
C GLY A 39 -10.86 -8.65 -7.36
N GLN A 40 -11.03 -7.67 -8.25
CA GLN A 40 -11.71 -7.83 -9.55
C GLN A 40 -10.81 -7.57 -10.75
N THR A 41 -9.72 -6.83 -10.57
CA THR A 41 -8.91 -6.32 -11.68
C THR A 41 -7.52 -6.95 -11.70
N SER A 42 -7.20 -7.66 -12.77
CA SER A 42 -5.92 -8.38 -12.96
C SER A 42 -4.77 -7.43 -13.34
N VAL A 43 -4.39 -6.58 -12.40
CA VAL A 43 -3.27 -5.63 -12.47
C VAL A 43 -2.47 -5.74 -11.16
N ALA A 44 -1.17 -5.97 -11.24
CA ALA A 44 -0.30 -5.95 -10.06
C ALA A 44 -0.16 -4.53 -9.53
N VAL A 45 -0.24 -4.36 -8.21
CA VAL A 45 -0.11 -3.07 -7.55
C VAL A 45 1.16 -3.05 -6.70
N VAL A 46 2.10 -2.19 -7.07
CA VAL A 46 3.34 -1.95 -6.31
C VAL A 46 3.16 -0.71 -5.44
N SER A 47 3.37 -0.86 -4.14
CA SER A 47 3.21 0.23 -3.16
C SER A 47 4.10 0.02 -1.94
N ALA A 48 4.28 1.05 -1.10
CA ALA A 48 4.94 0.89 0.19
C ALA A 48 4.00 0.31 1.28
N GLY A 49 3.07 -0.55 0.86
CA GLY A 49 2.03 -1.11 1.71
C GLY A 49 0.79 -0.21 1.79
N VAL A 50 0.10 -0.30 2.91
CA VAL A 50 -1.09 0.50 3.24
C VAL A 50 -0.66 1.88 3.75
N LYS A 51 -1.40 2.94 3.40
CA LYS A 51 -1.15 4.28 3.98
C LYS A 51 -1.16 4.22 5.50
N SER A 52 -0.18 4.83 6.14
CA SER A 52 0.09 4.75 7.59
C SER A 52 -1.08 5.16 8.51
N ILE A 53 -2.00 5.97 7.99
CA ILE A 53 -3.20 6.41 8.72
C ILE A 53 -4.30 5.34 8.84
N LEU A 54 -4.16 4.23 8.10
CA LEU A 54 -5.14 3.15 8.03
C LEU A 54 -4.78 2.01 8.99
N ASP A 55 -5.68 1.05 9.13
CA ASP A 55 -5.49 -0.15 9.92
C ASP A 55 -4.86 -1.25 9.05
N ILE A 56 -3.62 -1.62 9.36
CA ILE A 56 -2.87 -2.60 8.57
C ILE A 56 -3.42 -4.00 8.78
N GLU A 57 -3.69 -4.38 10.02
CA GLU A 57 -4.17 -5.72 10.38
C GLU A 57 -5.50 -6.02 9.68
N LEU A 58 -6.49 -5.16 9.89
CA LEU A 58 -7.79 -5.30 9.25
C LEU A 58 -7.70 -5.23 7.71
N THR A 59 -6.74 -4.49 7.18
CA THR A 59 -6.54 -4.43 5.72
C THR A 59 -5.97 -5.74 5.19
N LEU A 60 -5.01 -6.37 5.88
CA LEU A 60 -4.47 -7.68 5.49
C LEU A 60 -5.56 -8.77 5.55
N GLU A 61 -6.37 -8.80 6.60
CA GLU A 61 -7.52 -9.70 6.75
C GLU A 61 -8.54 -9.50 5.61
N TYR A 62 -8.81 -8.25 5.25
CA TYR A 62 -9.73 -7.97 4.14
C TYR A 62 -9.17 -8.42 2.78
N LEU A 63 -7.86 -8.23 2.55
CA LEU A 63 -7.18 -8.68 1.33
C LEU A 63 -7.22 -10.22 1.23
N GLU A 64 -6.99 -10.93 2.34
CA GLU A 64 -7.11 -12.39 2.42
C GLU A 64 -8.54 -12.84 2.09
N THR A 65 -9.55 -12.24 2.72
CA THR A 65 -10.97 -12.50 2.45
C THR A 65 -11.33 -12.33 0.96
N LYS A 66 -10.68 -11.38 0.28
CA LYS A 66 -10.87 -11.14 -1.16
C LYS A 66 -10.02 -12.05 -2.05
N GLY A 67 -9.19 -12.92 -1.48
CA GLY A 67 -8.29 -13.79 -2.23
C GLY A 67 -7.19 -13.03 -2.98
N ILE A 68 -6.79 -11.87 -2.49
CA ILE A 68 -5.74 -11.05 -3.09
C ILE A 68 -4.39 -11.45 -2.52
N PRO A 69 -3.48 -12.04 -3.30
CA PRO A 69 -2.14 -12.35 -2.83
C PRO A 69 -1.38 -11.10 -2.43
N VAL A 70 -0.81 -11.12 -1.22
CA VAL A 70 0.05 -10.06 -0.69
C VAL A 70 1.48 -10.57 -0.64
N VAL A 71 2.38 -9.89 -1.34
CA VAL A 71 3.80 -10.19 -1.41
C VAL A 71 4.58 -9.03 -0.86
N THR A 72 5.49 -9.26 0.08
CA THR A 72 6.48 -8.26 0.47
C THR A 72 7.81 -8.55 -0.22
N TYR A 73 8.37 -7.51 -0.84
CA TYR A 73 9.65 -7.59 -1.54
C TYR A 73 10.81 -7.51 -0.56
N GLY A 74 11.63 -8.55 -0.53
CA GLY A 74 12.92 -8.58 0.16
C GLY A 74 12.88 -8.72 1.68
N GLN A 75 11.71 -8.78 2.32
CA GLN A 75 11.60 -8.96 3.78
C GLN A 75 10.34 -9.74 4.18
N ASP A 76 10.34 -10.25 5.42
CA ASP A 76 9.24 -11.07 5.95
C ASP A 76 8.12 -10.23 6.58
N GLU A 77 8.42 -9.01 6.99
CA GLU A 77 7.47 -8.12 7.64
C GLU A 77 6.80 -7.20 6.62
N PHE A 78 5.47 -7.03 6.72
CA PHE A 78 4.72 -6.12 5.84
C PHE A 78 5.08 -4.65 6.18
N PRO A 79 5.38 -3.78 5.19
CA PRO A 79 5.79 -2.41 5.45
C PRO A 79 4.61 -1.50 5.84
N CYS A 80 4.91 -0.44 6.57
CA CYS A 80 3.97 0.55 7.09
C CYS A 80 4.16 1.92 6.45
N PHE A 81 4.17 2.00 5.12
CA PHE A 81 4.31 3.20 4.32
C PHE A 81 5.63 3.96 4.57
N TYR A 82 5.74 4.71 5.69
CA TYR A 82 6.94 5.45 6.07
C TYR A 82 7.98 4.61 6.82
N SER A 83 7.62 3.40 7.24
CA SER A 83 8.48 2.47 7.95
C SER A 83 8.49 1.11 7.26
N SER A 84 9.65 0.48 7.24
CA SER A 84 9.78 -0.90 6.75
C SER A 84 9.13 -1.91 7.69
N LYS A 85 8.88 -1.54 8.94
CA LYS A 85 8.36 -2.41 10.00
C LYS A 85 6.97 -1.98 10.46
N SER A 86 6.00 -2.87 10.36
CA SER A 86 4.63 -2.67 10.83
C SER A 86 4.28 -3.46 12.09
N GLY A 87 5.07 -4.47 12.42
CA GLY A 87 4.76 -5.48 13.45
C GLY A 87 3.92 -6.64 12.93
N TYR A 88 3.53 -6.64 11.65
CA TYR A 88 2.74 -7.71 11.03
C TYR A 88 3.56 -8.48 10.02
N GLN A 89 3.47 -9.82 10.08
CA GLN A 89 4.14 -10.67 9.10
C GLN A 89 3.45 -10.55 7.73
N SER A 90 4.24 -10.58 6.68
CA SER A 90 3.72 -10.67 5.32
C SER A 90 3.25 -12.09 5.02
N PRO A 91 2.11 -12.27 4.34
CA PRO A 91 1.68 -13.61 3.91
C PRO A 91 2.70 -14.32 3.01
N LEU A 92 3.43 -13.57 2.19
CA LEU A 92 4.44 -14.11 1.29
C LEU A 92 5.59 -13.13 1.12
N ARG A 93 6.83 -13.65 1.12
CA ARG A 93 8.05 -12.93 0.76
C ARG A 93 8.59 -13.42 -0.58
N LEU A 94 8.96 -12.51 -1.46
CA LEU A 94 9.73 -12.80 -2.66
C LEU A 94 10.91 -11.83 -2.76
N ASP A 95 12.08 -12.36 -3.13
CA ASP A 95 13.35 -11.62 -3.08
C ASP A 95 13.81 -11.11 -4.47
N SER A 96 13.04 -11.38 -5.52
CA SER A 96 13.39 -10.92 -6.87
C SER A 96 12.17 -10.50 -7.69
N THR A 97 12.36 -9.52 -8.55
CA THR A 97 11.34 -9.03 -9.49
C THR A 97 10.95 -10.11 -10.52
N GLU A 98 11.87 -11.00 -10.86
CA GLU A 98 11.62 -12.17 -11.73
C GLU A 98 10.63 -13.15 -11.05
N ALA A 99 10.83 -13.47 -9.77
CA ALA A 99 9.93 -14.35 -9.03
C ALA A 99 8.52 -13.77 -8.93
N ILE A 100 8.42 -12.46 -8.70
CA ILE A 100 7.14 -11.74 -8.68
C ILE A 100 6.46 -11.80 -10.05
N ALA A 101 7.18 -11.48 -11.13
CA ALA A 101 6.65 -11.53 -12.48
C ALA A 101 6.16 -12.93 -12.86
N ARG A 102 6.91 -13.97 -12.50
CA ARG A 102 6.54 -15.38 -12.71
C ARG A 102 5.28 -15.77 -11.93
N MET A 103 5.16 -15.32 -10.67
CA MET A 103 3.95 -15.51 -9.86
C MET A 103 2.73 -14.86 -10.51
N MET A 104 2.85 -13.60 -10.95
CA MET A 104 1.79 -12.88 -11.66
C MET A 104 1.36 -13.62 -12.92
N HIS A 105 2.33 -14.05 -13.72
CA HIS A 105 2.09 -14.78 -14.97
C HIS A 105 1.35 -16.08 -14.71
N THR A 106 1.83 -16.90 -13.76
CA THR A 106 1.20 -18.16 -13.37
C THR A 106 -0.22 -17.96 -12.87
N LYS A 107 -0.44 -16.98 -11.98
CA LYS A 107 -1.77 -16.66 -11.45
C LYS A 107 -2.77 -16.39 -12.56
N TRP A 108 -2.41 -15.53 -13.49
CA TRP A 108 -3.35 -15.13 -14.55
C TRP A 108 -3.46 -16.15 -15.70
N GLN A 109 -2.43 -16.95 -15.97
CA GLN A 109 -2.53 -18.10 -16.88
C GLN A 109 -3.49 -19.18 -16.37
N LEU A 110 -3.58 -19.36 -15.05
CA LEU A 110 -4.54 -20.27 -14.43
C LEU A 110 -5.97 -19.72 -14.41
N GLY A 111 -6.20 -18.52 -14.96
CA GLY A 111 -7.52 -17.87 -14.96
C GLY A 111 -7.92 -17.31 -13.59
N LEU A 112 -6.99 -17.20 -12.64
CA LEU A 112 -7.26 -16.59 -11.33
C LEU A 112 -7.30 -15.06 -11.46
N GLU A 113 -8.48 -14.51 -11.40
CA GLU A 113 -8.71 -13.07 -11.52
C GLU A 113 -8.21 -12.28 -10.30
N GLY A 114 -8.25 -10.93 -10.40
CA GLY A 114 -7.84 -10.02 -9.34
C GLY A 114 -6.34 -9.73 -9.32
N SER A 115 -6.00 -8.75 -8.52
CA SER A 115 -4.65 -8.20 -8.35
C SER A 115 -3.68 -9.14 -7.64
N VAL A 116 -2.41 -8.72 -7.68
CA VAL A 116 -1.37 -9.08 -6.70
C VAL A 116 -0.90 -7.78 -6.07
N LEU A 117 -0.90 -7.69 -4.74
CA LEU A 117 -0.30 -6.58 -4.02
C LEU A 117 1.18 -6.88 -3.76
N ILE A 118 2.05 -6.01 -4.25
CA ILE A 118 3.49 -6.04 -3.99
C ILE A 118 3.82 -4.89 -3.04
N ALA A 119 4.10 -5.22 -1.79
CA ALA A 119 4.52 -4.29 -0.77
C ALA A 119 6.04 -4.15 -0.83
N ASN A 120 6.51 -2.97 -1.23
CA ASN A 120 7.92 -2.64 -1.37
C ASN A 120 8.33 -1.65 -0.27
N PRO A 121 9.18 -2.04 0.68
CA PRO A 121 9.55 -1.18 1.81
C PRO A 121 10.19 0.13 1.37
N VAL A 122 9.96 1.19 2.14
CA VAL A 122 10.67 2.46 1.99
C VAL A 122 12.19 2.24 2.10
N PRO A 123 13.03 2.94 1.31
CA PRO A 123 14.48 2.82 1.45
C PRO A 123 14.94 3.22 2.87
N PRO A 124 15.84 2.45 3.52
CA PRO A 124 16.19 2.62 4.94
C PRO A 124 16.65 4.04 5.33
N GLN A 125 17.32 4.74 4.42
CA GLN A 125 17.82 6.11 4.68
C GLN A 125 16.72 7.17 4.74
N PHE A 126 15.50 6.85 4.32
CA PHE A 126 14.33 7.74 4.34
C PHE A 126 13.23 7.24 5.28
N GLU A 127 13.54 6.20 6.05
CA GLU A 127 12.58 5.60 6.97
C GLU A 127 12.32 6.54 8.15
N VAL A 128 11.04 6.75 8.46
CA VAL A 128 10.60 7.40 9.70
C VAL A 128 10.17 6.32 10.68
N SER A 129 10.61 6.41 11.96
CA SER A 129 10.29 5.38 12.93
C SER A 129 8.77 5.22 13.10
N ARG A 130 8.34 3.97 13.29
CA ARG A 130 6.92 3.66 13.50
C ARG A 130 6.34 4.40 14.70
N GLU A 131 7.10 4.43 15.82
CA GLU A 131 6.65 5.08 17.06
C GLU A 131 6.45 6.58 16.86
N GLU A 132 7.36 7.23 16.14
CA GLU A 132 7.28 8.66 15.86
C GLU A 132 6.10 8.96 14.94
N MET A 133 5.96 8.19 13.85
CA MET A 133 4.85 8.35 12.92
C MET A 133 3.50 8.10 13.59
N GLU A 134 3.37 7.08 14.44
CA GLU A 134 2.15 6.77 15.18
C GLU A 134 1.73 7.90 16.12
N LYS A 135 2.70 8.63 16.69
CA LYS A 135 2.42 9.82 17.49
C LYS A 135 1.79 10.93 16.64
N HIS A 136 2.35 11.19 15.45
CA HIS A 136 1.81 12.20 14.53
C HIS A 136 0.42 11.79 14.01
N ILE A 137 0.21 10.52 13.71
CA ILE A 137 -1.09 10.00 13.27
C ILE A 137 -2.16 10.20 14.34
N ARG A 138 -1.87 9.89 15.61
CA ARG A 138 -2.82 10.11 16.71
C ARG A 138 -3.17 11.59 16.88
N GLN A 139 -2.20 12.47 16.77
CA GLN A 139 -2.44 13.92 16.81
C GLN A 139 -3.30 14.39 15.64
N ALA A 140 -3.03 13.89 14.43
CA ALA A 140 -3.83 14.21 13.25
C ALA A 140 -5.28 13.72 13.36
N LEU A 141 -5.48 12.50 13.90
CA LEU A 141 -6.82 11.95 14.13
C LEU A 141 -7.60 12.80 15.17
N ALA A 142 -6.97 13.19 16.28
CA ALA A 142 -7.58 14.06 17.28
C ALA A 142 -7.96 15.42 16.68
N ALA A 143 -7.08 16.02 15.87
CA ALA A 143 -7.37 17.27 15.17
C ALA A 143 -8.50 17.11 14.15
N ALA A 144 -8.58 15.99 13.43
CA ALA A 144 -9.67 15.71 12.49
C ALA A 144 -11.03 15.63 13.21
N ASP A 145 -11.08 15.00 14.39
CA ASP A 145 -12.27 14.93 15.23
C ASP A 145 -12.68 16.33 15.74
N GLU A 146 -11.74 17.13 16.24
CA GLU A 146 -11.97 18.50 16.70
C GLU A 146 -12.54 19.38 15.59
N HIS A 147 -11.99 19.26 14.39
CA HIS A 147 -12.45 20.00 13.20
C HIS A 147 -13.65 19.36 12.50
N GLN A 148 -14.21 18.27 13.04
CA GLN A 148 -15.36 17.54 12.50
C GLN A 148 -15.17 17.10 11.03
N VAL A 149 -13.92 16.77 10.63
CA VAL A 149 -13.59 16.30 9.29
C VAL A 149 -14.16 14.89 9.08
N LYS A 150 -14.94 14.69 8.01
CA LYS A 150 -15.62 13.41 7.75
C LYS A 150 -15.51 12.95 6.31
N GLY A 151 -15.70 11.64 6.09
CA GLY A 151 -15.77 11.01 4.78
C GLY A 151 -14.50 11.25 3.95
N LYS A 152 -14.66 11.58 2.67
CA LYS A 152 -13.55 11.72 1.70
C LYS A 152 -12.49 12.78 2.07
N ASN A 153 -12.79 13.67 3.01
CA ASN A 153 -11.86 14.73 3.43
C ASN A 153 -10.91 14.28 4.54
N VAL A 154 -11.16 13.15 5.20
CA VAL A 154 -10.32 12.63 6.30
C VAL A 154 -8.90 12.35 5.82
N THR A 155 -8.74 11.52 4.80
CA THR A 155 -7.40 11.15 4.31
C THR A 155 -6.56 12.36 3.87
N PRO A 156 -7.05 13.30 3.04
CA PRO A 156 -6.29 14.50 2.70
C PRO A 156 -5.89 15.34 3.91
N PHE A 157 -6.80 15.53 4.87
CA PHE A 157 -6.54 16.26 6.10
C PHE A 157 -5.42 15.63 6.92
N LEU A 158 -5.50 14.31 7.18
CA LEU A 158 -4.50 13.59 7.97
C LEU A 158 -3.11 13.66 7.32
N LEU A 159 -3.03 13.45 6.01
CA LEU A 159 -1.75 13.51 5.27
C LEU A 159 -1.15 14.92 5.30
N GLN A 160 -1.98 15.96 5.14
CA GLN A 160 -1.53 17.35 5.24
C GLN A 160 -1.04 17.66 6.64
N TYR A 161 -1.80 17.32 7.67
CA TYR A 161 -1.43 17.52 9.06
C TYR A 161 -0.06 16.88 9.39
N ILE A 162 0.13 15.62 8.97
CA ILE A 162 1.39 14.89 9.18
C ILE A 162 2.54 15.61 8.45
N ALA A 163 2.35 16.02 7.19
CA ALA A 163 3.38 16.73 6.44
C ALA A 163 3.83 18.04 7.10
N GLU A 164 2.89 18.81 7.66
CA GLU A 164 3.15 20.05 8.36
C GLU A 164 3.89 19.83 9.70
N HIS A 165 3.63 18.73 10.40
CA HIS A 165 4.16 18.46 11.74
C HIS A 165 5.44 17.59 11.77
N THR A 166 5.86 17.04 10.63
CA THR A 166 7.10 16.25 10.48
C THR A 166 8.28 17.04 9.90
N ARG A 167 8.19 18.36 9.83
CA ARG A 167 9.26 19.25 9.28
C ARG A 167 9.74 18.85 7.89
N GLY A 168 8.88 18.21 7.09
CA GLY A 168 9.20 17.77 5.72
C GLY A 168 9.75 16.33 5.61
N GLU A 169 10.10 15.67 6.71
CA GLU A 169 10.62 14.29 6.68
C GLU A 169 9.64 13.30 6.04
N SER A 170 8.34 13.42 6.35
CA SER A 170 7.32 12.59 5.72
C SER A 170 7.19 12.84 4.22
N LEU A 171 7.45 14.05 3.75
CA LEU A 171 7.44 14.37 2.31
C LEU A 171 8.65 13.76 1.61
N GLU A 172 9.84 13.84 2.20
CA GLU A 172 11.06 13.21 1.66
C GLU A 172 10.90 11.69 1.59
N ALA A 173 10.40 11.07 2.67
CA ALA A 173 10.09 9.65 2.69
C ALA A 173 9.06 9.27 1.60
N ASN A 174 8.00 10.07 1.42
CA ASN A 174 6.99 9.84 0.40
C ASN A 174 7.57 9.92 -1.03
N ILE A 175 8.41 10.90 -1.31
CA ILE A 175 9.10 11.01 -2.61
C ILE A 175 9.99 9.79 -2.83
N ALA A 176 10.78 9.41 -1.83
CA ALA A 176 11.70 8.28 -1.90
C ALA A 176 10.99 6.94 -2.14
N LEU A 177 9.90 6.67 -1.38
CA LEU A 177 9.14 5.43 -1.56
C LEU A 177 8.44 5.37 -2.92
N VAL A 178 7.91 6.47 -3.44
CA VAL A 178 7.29 6.51 -4.78
C VAL A 178 8.32 6.23 -5.87
N LEU A 179 9.49 6.83 -5.80
CA LEU A 179 10.58 6.58 -6.75
C LEU A 179 11.08 5.13 -6.66
N HIS A 180 11.21 4.59 -5.45
CA HIS A 180 11.60 3.20 -5.25
C HIS A 180 10.54 2.23 -5.79
N ASN A 181 9.27 2.46 -5.50
CA ASN A 181 8.16 1.67 -6.05
C ASN A 181 8.14 1.72 -7.58
N ALA A 182 8.37 2.90 -8.17
CA ALA A 182 8.41 3.05 -9.62
C ALA A 182 9.54 2.22 -10.26
N ARG A 183 10.73 2.19 -9.63
CA ARG A 183 11.85 1.37 -10.09
C ARG A 183 11.52 -0.12 -10.03
N ILE A 184 11.06 -0.60 -8.88
CA ILE A 184 10.69 -2.01 -8.71
C ILE A 184 9.53 -2.39 -9.63
N GLY A 185 8.52 -1.53 -9.78
CA GLY A 185 7.41 -1.75 -10.72
C GLY A 185 7.85 -1.84 -12.18
N ALA A 186 8.80 -1.00 -12.60
CA ALA A 186 9.36 -1.05 -13.94
C ALA A 186 10.16 -2.35 -14.18
N ASP A 187 10.96 -2.78 -13.19
CA ASP A 187 11.71 -4.03 -13.25
C ASP A 187 10.76 -5.24 -13.33
N ILE A 188 9.70 -5.29 -12.52
CA ILE A 188 8.67 -6.33 -12.57
C ILE A 188 8.00 -6.35 -13.96
N ALA A 189 7.60 -5.19 -14.48
CA ALA A 189 6.97 -5.09 -15.80
C ALA A 189 7.90 -5.58 -16.91
N GLY A 190 9.20 -5.23 -16.86
CA GLY A 190 10.20 -5.71 -17.79
C GLY A 190 10.42 -7.23 -17.75
N GLN A 191 10.34 -7.85 -16.57
CA GLN A 191 10.41 -9.31 -16.42
C GLN A 191 9.12 -10.00 -16.87
N TYR A 192 7.96 -9.36 -16.64
CA TYR A 192 6.66 -9.91 -17.03
C TYR A 192 6.45 -9.96 -18.55
N CYS A 193 7.07 -9.04 -19.31
CA CYS A 193 6.99 -8.97 -20.76
C CYS A 193 7.97 -9.90 -21.50
N ARG A 194 8.84 -10.61 -20.80
CA ARG A 194 9.80 -11.59 -21.37
C ARG A 194 9.19 -12.97 -21.43
#